data_42f26ec6e477f5749a3af734c43a7536
#
_entry.id   42f26ec6e477f5749a3af734c43a7536
#
_cell.length_a   1.000
_cell.length_b   1.000
_cell.length_c   1.000
_cell.angle_alpha   90.00
_cell.angle_beta   90.00
_cell.angle_gamma   90.00
#
_symmetry.space_group_name_H-M   'P 1'
#
loop_
_entity.id
_entity.type
_entity.pdbx_description
1 polymer ?
#
loop_
_entity_poly.entity_id
_entity_poly.type
_entity_poly.pdbx_seq_one_letter_code
_entity_poly.pdbx_strand_id
1 'polypeptide(L)'
;MVEFDQIKTEYGKNSFAMSPTQWIKRTNAIGIVSKGGRYSIGTFAHPDIAFEFASWLSPEFKLYLITEFERLKTNEAYQKKIDWQANRILSKLNYVVHTDAVKTYIVPTLTEEQKKFVYAEEADVLNVALFGMTAKEWRESNPELAKNGNIRDYTDLLHLVILNNLQNTNAELIEEKVPQSERLVRLNNSARRQMKVLKDNKSIKDLELLQKQVNEEKKLINN
;
A
#
# COMPACT_ATOMS: atom_id res chain seq x y z
N MET A 1 -29.49 -22.69 2.00
CA MET A 1 -29.29 -23.59 3.19
C MET A 1 -30.46 -24.56 3.39
N VAL A 2 -31.70 -24.13 3.28
CA VAL A 2 -32.89 -24.97 3.49
C VAL A 2 -32.95 -26.19 2.56
N GLU A 3 -32.61 -26.04 1.26
CA GLU A 3 -32.62 -27.17 0.31
C GLU A 3 -31.56 -28.24 0.59
N PHE A 4 -30.38 -27.87 1.08
CA PHE A 4 -29.33 -28.82 1.41
C PHE A 4 -29.72 -29.72 2.60
N ASP A 5 -30.34 -29.14 3.62
CA ASP A 5 -30.77 -29.85 4.79
C ASP A 5 -31.94 -30.81 4.45
N GLN A 6 -32.83 -30.43 3.52
CA GLN A 6 -33.87 -31.29 2.99
C GLN A 6 -33.32 -32.49 2.23
N ILE A 7 -32.35 -32.24 1.32
CA ILE A 7 -31.66 -33.29 0.56
C ILE A 7 -30.93 -34.25 1.49
N LYS A 8 -30.24 -33.74 2.52
CA LYS A 8 -29.51 -34.51 3.50
C LYS A 8 -30.45 -35.39 4.39
N THR A 9 -31.63 -34.87 4.69
CA THR A 9 -32.65 -35.61 5.46
C THR A 9 -33.28 -36.74 4.62
N GLU A 10 -33.51 -36.50 3.33
CA GLU A 10 -34.08 -37.45 2.39
C GLU A 10 -33.19 -38.70 2.17
N TYR A 11 -31.84 -38.49 2.13
CA TYR A 11 -30.89 -39.59 1.85
C TYR A 11 -30.23 -40.19 3.10
N GLY A 12 -30.51 -39.67 4.29
CA GLY A 12 -29.88 -40.11 5.53
C GLY A 12 -28.44 -39.70 5.71
N LYS A 13 -28.00 -39.56 6.97
CA LYS A 13 -26.67 -38.96 7.30
C LYS A 13 -25.46 -39.80 6.86
N ASN A 14 -25.57 -41.14 6.86
CA ASN A 14 -24.44 -42.05 6.62
C ASN A 14 -24.44 -42.71 5.22
N SER A 15 -25.55 -42.61 4.48
CA SER A 15 -25.69 -43.20 3.14
C SER A 15 -25.95 -42.18 2.04
N PHE A 16 -25.73 -40.90 2.35
CA PHE A 16 -25.91 -39.84 1.35
C PHE A 16 -24.90 -39.96 0.24
N ALA A 17 -25.35 -40.39 -0.94
CA ALA A 17 -24.56 -40.42 -2.17
C ALA A 17 -25.39 -39.84 -3.32
N MET A 18 -24.83 -38.89 -4.03
CA MET A 18 -25.46 -38.27 -5.18
C MET A 18 -24.46 -38.14 -6.31
N SER A 19 -24.87 -38.47 -7.51
CA SER A 19 -24.02 -38.23 -8.68
C SER A 19 -23.87 -36.75 -8.96
N PRO A 20 -22.74 -36.29 -9.55
CA PRO A 20 -22.54 -34.87 -9.92
C PRO A 20 -23.69 -34.30 -10.76
N THR A 21 -24.22 -35.10 -11.69
CA THR A 21 -25.37 -34.68 -12.53
C THR A 21 -26.65 -34.45 -11.71
N GLN A 22 -26.92 -35.33 -10.74
CA GLN A 22 -28.09 -35.16 -9.83
C GLN A 22 -27.90 -33.96 -8.93
N TRP A 23 -26.71 -33.75 -8.40
CA TRP A 23 -26.36 -32.57 -7.60
C TRP A 23 -26.61 -31.28 -8.37
N ILE A 24 -26.04 -31.17 -9.59
CA ILE A 24 -26.20 -30.00 -10.46
C ILE A 24 -27.68 -29.69 -10.71
N LYS A 25 -28.45 -30.71 -11.03
CA LYS A 25 -29.91 -30.56 -11.31
C LYS A 25 -30.71 -30.09 -10.08
N ARG A 26 -30.38 -30.59 -8.88
CA ARG A 26 -31.14 -30.26 -7.66
C ARG A 26 -30.74 -28.94 -7.02
N THR A 27 -29.47 -28.59 -7.10
CA THR A 27 -28.94 -27.37 -6.46
C THR A 27 -28.75 -26.20 -7.43
N ASN A 28 -28.98 -26.42 -8.72
CA ASN A 28 -28.69 -25.45 -9.78
C ASN A 28 -27.24 -24.94 -9.72
N ALA A 29 -26.28 -25.83 -9.41
CA ALA A 29 -24.89 -25.48 -9.19
C ALA A 29 -24.24 -25.04 -10.51
N ILE A 30 -23.72 -23.82 -10.54
CA ILE A 30 -23.06 -23.21 -11.72
C ILE A 30 -21.55 -23.50 -11.77
N GLY A 31 -20.94 -23.89 -10.64
CA GLY A 31 -19.50 -24.13 -10.52
C GLY A 31 -19.07 -25.58 -10.87
N ILE A 32 -20.00 -26.48 -11.24
CA ILE A 32 -19.73 -27.87 -11.58
C ILE A 32 -20.43 -28.22 -12.88
N VAL A 33 -19.71 -28.88 -13.80
CA VAL A 33 -20.24 -29.38 -15.09
C VAL A 33 -19.89 -30.86 -15.23
N SER A 34 -20.92 -31.71 -15.40
CA SER A 34 -20.71 -33.12 -15.68
C SER A 34 -20.98 -33.39 -17.19
N LYS A 35 -20.00 -33.95 -17.87
CA LYS A 35 -20.08 -34.31 -19.28
C LYS A 35 -20.04 -35.84 -19.41
N GLY A 36 -21.02 -36.39 -20.10
CA GLY A 36 -21.06 -37.80 -20.49
C GLY A 36 -20.97 -37.91 -22.01
N GLY A 37 -20.23 -38.86 -22.54
CA GLY A 37 -20.11 -39.12 -23.96
C GLY A 37 -18.88 -39.96 -24.33
N ARG A 38 -18.84 -40.44 -25.56
CA ARG A 38 -17.78 -41.38 -26.02
C ARG A 38 -16.37 -40.78 -25.97
N TYR A 39 -16.24 -39.43 -26.06
CA TYR A 39 -14.95 -38.74 -26.17
C TYR A 39 -14.70 -37.67 -25.05
N SER A 40 -15.64 -37.50 -24.14
CA SER A 40 -15.49 -36.51 -23.06
C SER A 40 -16.31 -36.94 -21.85
N ILE A 41 -15.74 -37.83 -21.03
CA ILE A 41 -16.37 -38.31 -19.81
C ILE A 41 -15.64 -37.67 -18.65
N GLY A 42 -16.36 -36.93 -17.78
CA GLY A 42 -15.78 -36.38 -16.56
C GLY A 42 -16.64 -35.30 -15.92
N THR A 43 -16.28 -34.99 -14.70
CA THR A 43 -16.84 -33.87 -13.97
C THR A 43 -15.77 -32.78 -13.85
N PHE A 44 -16.09 -31.60 -14.29
CA PHE A 44 -15.23 -30.40 -14.24
C PHE A 44 -15.81 -29.45 -13.22
N ALA A 45 -14.98 -28.85 -12.40
CA ALA A 45 -15.40 -27.95 -11.34
C ALA A 45 -14.58 -26.66 -11.37
N HIS A 46 -15.14 -25.60 -10.80
CA HIS A 46 -14.36 -24.39 -10.51
C HIS A 46 -13.14 -24.76 -9.65
N PRO A 47 -11.98 -24.10 -9.81
CA PRO A 47 -10.77 -24.42 -9.04
C PRO A 47 -11.00 -24.56 -7.53
N ASP A 48 -11.76 -23.65 -6.92
CA ASP A 48 -12.04 -23.68 -5.47
C ASP A 48 -12.75 -24.98 -5.04
N ILE A 49 -13.72 -25.44 -5.85
CA ILE A 49 -14.44 -26.70 -5.60
C ILE A 49 -13.50 -27.89 -5.81
N ALA A 50 -12.63 -27.82 -6.82
CA ALA A 50 -11.66 -28.86 -7.08
C ALA A 50 -10.60 -28.97 -5.98
N PHE A 51 -10.13 -27.84 -5.45
CA PHE A 51 -9.22 -27.79 -4.30
C PHE A 51 -9.86 -28.36 -3.03
N GLU A 52 -11.11 -27.98 -2.73
CA GLU A 52 -11.83 -28.51 -1.58
C GLU A 52 -12.03 -30.03 -1.69
N PHE A 53 -12.41 -30.51 -2.87
CA PHE A 53 -12.54 -31.94 -3.14
C PHE A 53 -11.21 -32.68 -2.99
N ALA A 54 -10.13 -32.14 -3.53
CA ALA A 54 -8.80 -32.74 -3.40
C ALA A 54 -8.32 -32.76 -1.94
N SER A 55 -8.62 -31.70 -1.16
CA SER A 55 -8.32 -31.62 0.27
C SER A 55 -9.09 -32.66 1.09
N TRP A 56 -10.33 -32.97 0.69
CA TRP A 56 -11.12 -34.03 1.31
C TRP A 56 -10.59 -35.43 0.94
N LEU A 57 -10.11 -35.60 -0.29
CA LEU A 57 -9.61 -36.90 -0.79
C LEU A 57 -8.23 -37.24 -0.23
N SER A 58 -7.35 -36.24 -0.04
CA SER A 58 -5.97 -36.41 0.45
C SER A 58 -5.66 -35.44 1.60
N PRO A 59 -5.52 -35.97 2.83
CA PRO A 59 -5.05 -35.18 3.97
C PRO A 59 -3.66 -34.54 3.73
N GLU A 60 -2.78 -35.22 3.00
CA GLU A 60 -1.44 -34.71 2.64
C GLU A 60 -1.56 -33.50 1.72
N PHE A 61 -2.48 -33.53 0.75
CA PHE A 61 -2.75 -32.38 -0.11
C PHE A 61 -3.31 -31.20 0.70
N LYS A 62 -4.17 -31.44 1.68
CA LYS A 62 -4.66 -30.42 2.57
C LYS A 62 -3.54 -29.75 3.38
N LEU A 63 -2.62 -30.54 3.94
CA LEU A 63 -1.46 -30.03 4.64
C LEU A 63 -0.56 -29.20 3.72
N TYR A 64 -0.32 -29.67 2.49
CA TYR A 64 0.43 -28.95 1.48
C TYR A 64 -0.20 -27.58 1.18
N LEU A 65 -1.52 -27.51 0.97
CA LEU A 65 -2.22 -26.24 0.73
C LEU A 65 -2.07 -25.27 1.92
N ILE A 66 -2.22 -25.75 3.15
CA ILE A 66 -2.05 -24.92 4.36
C ILE A 66 -0.63 -24.36 4.43
N THR A 67 0.39 -25.23 4.27
CA THR A 67 1.80 -24.81 4.31
C THR A 67 2.14 -23.81 3.21
N GLU A 68 1.63 -24.03 2.00
CA GLU A 68 1.88 -23.13 0.88
C GLU A 68 1.18 -21.78 1.05
N PHE A 69 -0.04 -21.79 1.59
CA PHE A 69 -0.75 -20.56 1.95
C PHE A 69 0.00 -19.76 3.02
N GLU A 70 0.49 -20.40 4.07
CA GLU A 70 1.31 -19.75 5.10
C GLU A 70 2.61 -19.19 4.53
N ARG A 71 3.27 -19.94 3.65
CA ARG A 71 4.48 -19.49 2.94
C ARG A 71 4.22 -18.25 2.09
N LEU A 72 3.15 -18.26 1.30
CA LEU A 72 2.76 -17.13 0.45
C LEU A 72 2.41 -15.90 1.31
N LYS A 73 1.65 -16.08 2.38
CA LYS A 73 1.27 -15.01 3.31
C LYS A 73 2.49 -14.38 3.99
N THR A 74 3.46 -15.22 4.40
CA THR A 74 4.72 -14.76 4.98
C THR A 74 5.56 -13.99 3.95
N ASN A 75 5.65 -14.47 2.71
CA ASN A 75 6.35 -13.79 1.63
C ASN A 75 5.71 -12.44 1.29
N GLU A 76 4.39 -12.35 1.23
CA GLU A 76 3.69 -11.08 1.00
C GLU A 76 3.99 -10.07 2.11
N ALA A 77 3.96 -10.49 3.38
CA ALA A 77 4.30 -9.64 4.51
C ALA A 77 5.76 -9.17 4.46
N TYR A 78 6.68 -10.03 4.03
CA TYR A 78 8.09 -9.70 3.85
C TYR A 78 8.31 -8.71 2.70
N GLN A 79 7.67 -8.89 1.54
CA GLN A 79 7.73 -7.95 0.42
C GLN A 79 7.16 -6.57 0.80
N LYS A 80 6.00 -6.52 1.44
CA LYS A 80 5.41 -5.28 1.96
C LYS A 80 6.37 -4.54 2.91
N LYS A 81 7.09 -5.27 3.75
CA LYS A 81 8.09 -4.70 4.67
C LYS A 81 9.31 -4.13 3.92
N ILE A 82 9.80 -4.84 2.88
CA ILE A 82 10.90 -4.36 2.03
C ILE A 82 10.50 -3.08 1.30
N ASP A 83 9.33 -3.04 0.67
CA ASP A 83 8.85 -1.88 -0.08
C ASP A 83 8.70 -0.65 0.83
N TRP A 84 8.19 -0.84 2.04
CA TRP A 84 8.09 0.24 3.03
C TRP A 84 9.46 0.73 3.50
N GLN A 85 10.41 -0.19 3.73
CA GLN A 85 11.78 0.17 4.09
C GLN A 85 12.50 0.90 2.95
N ALA A 86 12.32 0.47 1.71
CA ALA A 86 12.90 1.12 0.54
C ALA A 86 12.42 2.57 0.40
N ASN A 87 11.10 2.80 0.52
CA ASN A 87 10.54 4.15 0.48
C ASN A 87 11.07 5.04 1.62
N ARG A 88 11.22 4.49 2.82
CA ARG A 88 11.79 5.20 3.96
C ARG A 88 13.28 5.53 3.77
N ILE A 89 14.04 4.63 3.16
CA ILE A 89 15.46 4.86 2.82
C ILE A 89 15.56 5.96 1.76
N LEU A 90 14.76 5.91 0.69
CA LEU A 90 14.74 6.93 -0.35
C LEU A 90 14.41 8.31 0.22
N SER A 91 13.43 8.41 1.11
CA SER A 91 13.09 9.66 1.79
C SER A 91 14.24 10.21 2.63
N LYS A 92 14.98 9.35 3.31
CA LYS A 92 16.17 9.76 4.08
C LYS A 92 17.31 10.22 3.16
N LEU A 93 17.54 9.53 2.05
CA LEU A 93 18.59 9.88 1.10
C LEU A 93 18.30 11.24 0.43
N ASN A 94 17.06 11.47 0.01
CA ASN A 94 16.66 12.75 -0.57
C ASN A 94 16.77 13.90 0.43
N TYR A 95 16.45 13.65 1.71
CA TYR A 95 16.67 14.62 2.77
C TYR A 95 18.16 14.95 2.95
N VAL A 96 19.05 13.96 2.88
CA VAL A 96 20.50 14.17 2.94
C VAL A 96 20.99 15.02 1.77
N VAL A 97 20.57 14.73 0.54
CA VAL A 97 20.92 15.51 -0.65
C VAL A 97 20.47 16.97 -0.50
N HIS A 98 19.23 17.17 -0.07
CA HIS A 98 18.72 18.54 0.14
C HIS A 98 19.47 19.29 1.24
N THR A 99 19.75 18.66 2.38
CA THR A 99 20.47 19.31 3.49
C THR A 99 21.93 19.55 3.16
N ASP A 100 22.56 18.72 2.32
CA ASP A 100 23.92 18.93 1.82
C ASP A 100 23.99 20.14 0.87
N ALA A 101 23.02 20.31 -0.02
CA ALA A 101 22.91 21.51 -0.85
C ALA A 101 22.74 22.78 0.00
N VAL A 102 21.90 22.77 1.02
CA VAL A 102 21.77 23.89 1.97
C VAL A 102 23.09 24.18 2.65
N LYS A 103 23.79 23.16 3.15
CA LYS A 103 25.07 23.27 3.82
C LYS A 103 26.15 23.85 2.92
N THR A 104 26.20 23.41 1.67
CA THR A 104 27.26 23.77 0.73
C THR A 104 27.06 25.15 0.11
N TYR A 105 25.84 25.48 -0.25
CA TYR A 105 25.58 26.67 -1.07
C TYR A 105 24.90 27.82 -0.31
N ILE A 106 24.13 27.55 0.77
CA ILE A 106 23.43 28.59 1.52
C ILE A 106 24.19 28.97 2.80
N VAL A 107 24.55 27.98 3.63
CA VAL A 107 25.19 28.22 4.94
C VAL A 107 26.42 29.14 4.88
N PRO A 108 27.32 29.06 3.87
CA PRO A 108 28.48 29.95 3.81
C PRO A 108 28.14 31.43 3.60
N THR A 109 26.95 31.75 3.12
CA THR A 109 26.51 33.13 2.85
C THR A 109 25.79 33.79 4.04
N LEU A 110 25.58 33.01 5.14
CA LEU A 110 24.77 33.41 6.29
C LEU A 110 25.63 33.84 7.48
N THR A 111 25.05 34.72 8.32
CA THR A 111 25.61 35.05 9.65
C THR A 111 25.41 33.86 10.61
N GLU A 112 26.17 33.83 11.73
CA GLU A 112 26.06 32.76 12.75
C GLU A 112 24.66 32.68 13.37
N GLU A 113 23.93 33.80 13.43
CA GLU A 113 22.56 33.81 13.93
C GLU A 113 21.58 33.18 12.94
N GLN A 114 21.72 33.46 11.65
CA GLN A 114 20.89 32.90 10.58
C GLN A 114 21.11 31.39 10.39
N LYS A 115 22.35 30.91 10.57
CA LYS A 115 22.69 29.47 10.47
C LYS A 115 21.86 28.61 11.43
N LYS A 116 21.39 29.14 12.55
CA LYS A 116 20.58 28.38 13.54
C LYS A 116 19.22 27.98 12.97
N PHE A 117 18.67 28.73 12.04
CA PHE A 117 17.30 28.55 11.55
C PHE A 117 17.21 28.09 10.11
N VAL A 118 18.30 28.18 9.33
CA VAL A 118 18.31 27.94 7.88
C VAL A 118 17.73 26.58 7.48
N TYR A 119 18.05 25.52 8.19
CA TYR A 119 17.51 24.18 7.86
C TYR A 119 16.01 24.08 8.10
N ALA A 120 15.49 24.75 9.13
CA ALA A 120 14.05 24.81 9.39
C ALA A 120 13.33 25.66 8.32
N GLU A 121 13.90 26.80 7.95
CA GLU A 121 13.38 27.69 6.90
C GLU A 121 13.37 27.00 5.53
N GLU A 122 14.45 26.33 5.17
CA GLU A 122 14.53 25.56 3.92
C GLU A 122 13.58 24.34 3.90
N ALA A 123 13.35 23.71 5.06
CA ALA A 123 12.33 22.67 5.16
C ALA A 123 10.92 23.26 5.02
N ASP A 124 10.68 24.47 5.51
CA ASP A 124 9.39 25.14 5.38
C ASP A 124 9.12 25.64 3.95
N VAL A 125 10.13 25.98 3.14
CA VAL A 125 9.94 26.21 1.70
C VAL A 125 9.27 25.01 1.03
N LEU A 126 9.71 23.78 1.35
CA LEU A 126 9.11 22.55 0.84
C LEU A 126 7.70 22.32 1.39
N ASN A 127 7.50 22.55 2.68
CA ASN A 127 6.20 22.41 3.32
C ASN A 127 5.17 23.38 2.73
N VAL A 128 5.54 24.65 2.59
CA VAL A 128 4.67 25.67 1.98
C VAL A 128 4.40 25.36 0.51
N ALA A 129 5.41 24.92 -0.25
CA ALA A 129 5.24 24.56 -1.66
C ALA A 129 4.23 23.42 -1.87
N LEU A 130 4.21 22.44 -0.97
CA LEU A 130 3.38 21.24 -1.10
C LEU A 130 2.07 21.32 -0.32
N PHE A 131 2.12 21.74 0.95
CA PHE A 131 0.99 21.72 1.88
C PHE A 131 0.34 23.11 2.07
N GLY A 132 0.98 24.19 1.59
CA GLY A 132 0.49 25.56 1.76
C GLY A 132 0.69 26.14 3.17
N MET A 133 1.46 25.46 4.04
CA MET A 133 1.70 25.89 5.43
C MET A 133 3.08 25.48 5.91
N THR A 134 3.62 26.21 6.88
CA THR A 134 4.86 25.91 7.59
C THR A 134 4.69 24.80 8.61
N ALA A 135 5.79 24.21 9.09
CA ALA A 135 5.75 23.23 10.17
C ALA A 135 5.18 23.83 11.49
N LYS A 136 5.37 25.12 11.71
CA LYS A 136 4.82 25.83 12.87
C LYS A 136 3.30 25.95 12.78
N GLU A 137 2.78 26.45 11.66
CA GLU A 137 1.33 26.59 11.42
C GLU A 137 0.62 25.23 11.51
N TRP A 138 1.23 24.17 10.99
CA TRP A 138 0.68 22.83 11.11
C TRP A 138 0.58 22.37 12.58
N ARG A 139 1.63 22.58 13.39
CA ARG A 139 1.62 22.22 14.81
C ARG A 139 0.56 22.98 15.60
N GLU A 140 0.40 24.26 15.31
CA GLU A 140 -0.63 25.11 15.93
C GLU A 140 -2.05 24.65 15.56
N SER A 141 -2.23 24.19 14.34
CA SER A 141 -3.52 23.66 13.85
C SER A 141 -3.80 22.23 14.31
N ASN A 142 -2.78 21.46 14.71
CA ASN A 142 -2.89 20.04 15.07
C ASN A 142 -2.15 19.72 16.38
N PRO A 143 -2.51 20.34 17.53
CA PRO A 143 -1.72 20.24 18.76
C PRO A 143 -1.61 18.82 19.32
N GLU A 144 -2.63 17.99 19.18
CA GLU A 144 -2.60 16.60 19.65
C GLU A 144 -1.70 15.70 18.78
N LEU A 145 -1.74 15.88 17.47
CA LEU A 145 -0.89 15.11 16.55
C LEU A 145 0.58 15.55 16.68
N ALA A 146 0.81 16.82 16.92
CA ALA A 146 2.13 17.41 17.05
C ALA A 146 2.94 16.88 18.26
N LYS A 147 2.27 16.28 19.26
CA LYS A 147 2.94 15.59 20.39
C LYS A 147 3.70 14.34 19.94
N ASN A 148 3.25 13.68 18.87
CA ASN A 148 3.75 12.39 18.46
C ASN A 148 4.41 12.38 17.07
N GLY A 149 4.47 13.52 16.37
CA GLY A 149 5.04 13.59 15.04
C GLY A 149 4.95 14.95 14.38
N ASN A 150 5.19 14.99 13.09
CA ASN A 150 5.17 16.20 12.26
C ASN A 150 4.27 15.98 11.03
N ILE A 151 4.07 17.02 10.21
CA ILE A 151 3.20 16.99 9.02
C ILE A 151 3.48 15.80 8.09
N ARG A 152 4.73 15.36 7.99
CA ARG A 152 5.14 14.25 7.09
C ARG A 152 4.72 12.88 7.62
N ASP A 153 4.58 12.76 8.94
CA ASP A 153 4.18 11.50 9.59
C ASP A 153 2.68 11.22 9.43
N TYR A 154 1.89 12.27 9.16
CA TYR A 154 0.42 12.20 9.03
C TYR A 154 -0.08 12.47 7.62
N THR A 155 0.81 12.58 6.64
CA THR A 155 0.43 12.78 5.25
C THR A 155 0.30 11.45 4.49
N ASP A 156 -0.40 11.48 3.36
CA ASP A 156 -0.55 10.29 2.50
C ASP A 156 0.70 10.00 1.67
N LEU A 157 0.73 8.82 1.06
CA LEU A 157 1.85 8.36 0.27
C LEU A 157 2.11 9.24 -0.96
N LEU A 158 1.05 9.74 -1.60
CA LEU A 158 1.17 10.61 -2.77
C LEU A 158 1.95 11.88 -2.43
N HIS A 159 1.60 12.55 -1.32
CA HIS A 159 2.32 13.73 -0.87
C HIS A 159 3.78 13.42 -0.48
N LEU A 160 4.05 12.25 0.13
CA LEU A 160 5.43 11.84 0.45
C LEU A 160 6.27 11.63 -0.82
N VAL A 161 5.73 11.02 -1.86
CA VAL A 161 6.40 10.85 -3.15
C VAL A 161 6.71 12.21 -3.78
N ILE A 162 5.73 13.12 -3.78
CA ILE A 162 5.93 14.47 -4.30
C ILE A 162 6.97 15.23 -3.48
N LEU A 163 6.92 15.15 -2.15
CA LEU A 163 7.90 15.79 -1.28
C LEU A 163 9.33 15.34 -1.60
N ASN A 164 9.54 14.05 -1.81
CA ASN A 164 10.84 13.50 -2.19
C ASN A 164 11.35 14.09 -3.51
N ASN A 165 10.49 14.22 -4.51
CA ASN A 165 10.83 14.84 -5.78
C ASN A 165 11.16 16.33 -5.62
N LEU A 166 10.39 17.05 -4.77
CA LEU A 166 10.63 18.46 -4.48
C LEU A 166 11.95 18.69 -3.73
N GLN A 167 12.37 17.77 -2.86
CA GLN A 167 13.65 17.83 -2.17
C GLN A 167 14.83 17.84 -3.16
N ASN A 168 14.81 16.92 -4.14
CA ASN A 168 15.82 16.88 -5.19
C ASN A 168 15.80 18.13 -6.07
N THR A 169 14.61 18.51 -6.53
CA THR A 169 14.47 19.73 -7.33
C THR A 169 14.95 20.97 -6.57
N ASN A 170 14.66 21.08 -5.27
CA ASN A 170 15.13 22.22 -4.48
C ASN A 170 16.66 22.21 -4.29
N ALA A 171 17.26 21.02 -4.13
CA ALA A 171 18.73 20.91 -4.06
C ALA A 171 19.39 21.43 -5.33
N GLU A 172 18.89 21.06 -6.53
CA GLU A 172 19.36 21.56 -7.83
C GLU A 172 19.21 23.11 -7.93
N LEU A 173 18.03 23.63 -7.57
CA LEU A 173 17.77 25.07 -7.59
C LEU A 173 18.63 25.86 -6.60
N ILE A 174 19.01 25.26 -5.46
CA ILE A 174 19.95 25.85 -4.49
C ILE A 174 21.36 25.92 -5.10
N GLU A 175 21.81 24.84 -5.74
CA GLU A 175 23.10 24.79 -6.45
C GLU A 175 23.17 25.82 -7.56
N GLU A 176 22.08 26.00 -8.32
CA GLU A 176 21.92 27.05 -9.34
C GLU A 176 21.84 28.48 -8.77
N LYS A 177 21.85 28.61 -7.42
CA LYS A 177 21.73 29.89 -6.70
C LYS A 177 20.42 30.65 -6.98
N VAL A 178 19.36 29.93 -7.27
CA VAL A 178 18.02 30.52 -7.47
C VAL A 178 17.51 31.10 -6.14
N PRO A 179 17.03 32.34 -6.10
CA PRO A 179 16.50 32.96 -4.89
C PRO A 179 15.36 32.16 -4.26
N GLN A 180 15.27 32.14 -2.92
CA GLN A 180 14.28 31.35 -2.19
C GLN A 180 12.82 31.63 -2.63
N SER A 181 12.46 32.90 -2.84
CA SER A 181 11.14 33.29 -3.33
C SER A 181 10.80 32.67 -4.69
N GLU A 182 11.77 32.64 -5.60
CA GLU A 182 11.58 32.04 -6.92
C GLU A 182 11.55 30.50 -6.81
N ARG A 183 12.41 29.91 -5.96
CA ARG A 183 12.36 28.46 -5.68
C ARG A 183 11.00 28.03 -5.19
N LEU A 184 10.40 28.77 -4.24
CA LEU A 184 9.07 28.48 -3.72
C LEU A 184 8.02 28.43 -4.84
N VAL A 185 8.02 29.38 -5.76
CA VAL A 185 7.10 29.40 -6.91
C VAL A 185 7.30 28.21 -7.82
N ARG A 186 8.55 27.90 -8.18
CA ARG A 186 8.88 26.77 -9.05
C ARG A 186 8.49 25.44 -8.43
N LEU A 187 8.76 25.26 -7.12
CA LEU A 187 8.42 24.07 -6.35
C LEU A 187 6.90 23.90 -6.23
N ASN A 188 6.15 24.97 -5.94
CA ASN A 188 4.68 24.91 -5.88
C ASN A 188 4.06 24.52 -7.23
N ASN A 189 4.56 25.08 -8.34
CA ASN A 189 4.10 24.71 -9.68
C ASN A 189 4.45 23.24 -9.99
N SER A 190 5.60 22.76 -9.58
CA SER A 190 6.01 21.37 -9.71
C SER A 190 5.11 20.44 -8.88
N ALA A 191 4.84 20.81 -7.62
CA ALA A 191 3.93 20.07 -6.73
C ALA A 191 2.52 19.92 -7.35
N ARG A 192 1.94 21.02 -7.82
CA ARG A 192 0.61 21.02 -8.48
C ARG A 192 0.57 20.13 -9.72
N ARG A 193 1.61 20.20 -10.56
CA ARG A 193 1.71 19.37 -11.76
C ARG A 193 1.81 17.90 -11.39
N GLN A 194 2.68 17.54 -10.44
CA GLN A 194 2.86 16.16 -9.99
C GLN A 194 1.58 15.62 -9.33
N MET A 195 0.91 16.43 -8.50
CA MET A 195 -0.38 16.07 -7.89
C MET A 195 -1.41 15.72 -8.97
N LYS A 196 -1.53 16.56 -10.02
CA LYS A 196 -2.48 16.32 -11.11
C LYS A 196 -2.17 15.02 -11.88
N VAL A 197 -0.90 14.72 -12.12
CA VAL A 197 -0.48 13.54 -12.91
C VAL A 197 -0.56 12.27 -12.09
N LEU A 198 -0.17 12.31 -10.80
CA LEU A 198 0.00 11.12 -9.97
C LEU A 198 -1.26 10.70 -9.23
N LYS A 199 -2.22 11.62 -9.00
CA LYS A 199 -3.45 11.35 -8.24
C LYS A 199 -4.23 10.14 -8.74
N ASP A 200 -4.25 9.92 -10.06
CA ASP A 200 -4.97 8.82 -10.69
C ASP A 200 -4.06 7.67 -11.13
N ASN A 201 -2.78 7.73 -10.78
CA ASN A 201 -1.83 6.70 -11.15
C ASN A 201 -2.13 5.40 -10.41
N LYS A 202 -2.21 4.29 -11.16
CA LYS A 202 -2.54 2.96 -10.62
C LYS A 202 -1.54 2.52 -9.55
N SER A 203 -0.24 2.71 -9.77
CA SER A 203 0.79 2.29 -8.82
C SER A 203 0.70 3.03 -7.47
N ILE A 204 0.30 4.31 -7.46
CA ILE A 204 0.07 5.06 -6.22
C ILE A 204 -1.14 4.49 -5.48
N LYS A 205 -2.26 4.24 -6.19
CA LYS A 205 -3.47 3.63 -5.59
C LYS A 205 -3.20 2.24 -5.02
N ASP A 206 -2.44 1.42 -5.73
CA ASP A 206 -2.06 0.08 -5.27
C ASP A 206 -1.19 0.16 -4.00
N LEU A 207 -0.23 1.09 -3.94
CA LEU A 207 0.60 1.32 -2.75
C LEU A 207 -0.20 1.87 -1.56
N GLU A 208 -1.17 2.76 -1.78
CA GLU A 208 -2.07 3.27 -0.72
C GLU A 208 -2.95 2.16 -0.14
N LEU A 209 -3.46 1.27 -0.98
CA LEU A 209 -4.23 0.09 -0.54
C LEU A 209 -3.36 -0.83 0.32
N LEU A 210 -2.13 -1.11 -0.09
CA LEU A 210 -1.18 -1.89 0.67
C LEU A 210 -0.86 -1.25 2.04
N GLN A 211 -0.68 0.07 2.08
CA GLN A 211 -0.42 0.79 3.33
C GLN A 211 -1.59 0.72 4.31
N LYS A 212 -2.83 0.82 3.83
CA LYS A 212 -4.04 0.65 4.64
C LYS A 212 -4.11 -0.74 5.25
N GLN A 213 -3.90 -1.80 4.46
CA GLN A 213 -3.90 -3.18 4.93
C GLN A 213 -2.85 -3.42 6.03
N VAL A 214 -1.62 -2.94 5.85
CA VAL A 214 -0.56 -3.04 6.86
C VAL A 214 -0.93 -2.32 8.16
N ASN A 215 -1.59 -1.17 8.08
CA ASN A 215 -2.00 -0.43 9.27
C ASN A 215 -3.16 -1.08 10.02
N GLU A 216 -4.08 -1.73 9.31
CA GLU A 216 -5.18 -2.51 9.89
C GLU A 216 -4.64 -3.79 10.59
N GLU A 217 -3.72 -4.52 9.96
CA GLU A 217 -3.08 -5.69 10.56
C GLU A 217 -2.32 -5.33 11.84
N LYS A 218 -1.61 -4.19 11.87
CA LYS A 218 -0.92 -3.70 13.09
C LYS A 218 -1.89 -3.38 14.23
N LYS A 219 -3.08 -2.86 13.94
CA LYS A 219 -4.10 -2.60 14.95
C LYS A 219 -4.66 -3.90 15.56
N LEU A 220 -4.79 -4.95 14.73
CA LEU A 220 -5.28 -6.26 15.18
C LEU A 220 -4.26 -7.03 16.04
N ILE A 221 -2.97 -6.81 15.84
CA ILE A 221 -1.88 -7.47 16.61
C ILE A 221 -1.66 -6.77 17.97
N ASN A 222 -1.98 -5.49 18.07
CA ASN A 222 -1.75 -4.68 19.28
C ASN A 222 -2.99 -4.58 20.21
N ASN A 223 -4.10 -5.21 19.85
CA ASN A 223 -5.29 -5.43 20.67
C ASN A 223 -5.36 -6.89 21.16
#